data_8c86604e4bc205ae17a452b49d3bace4
#
_entry.id   8c86604e4bc205ae17a452b49d3bace4
#
_cell.length_a   1.000
_cell.length_b   1.000
_cell.length_c   1.000
_cell.angle_alpha   90.00
_cell.angle_beta   90.00
_cell.angle_gamma   90.00
#
_symmetry.space_group_name_H-M   'P 1'
#
loop_
_entity.id
_entity.type
_entity.pdbx_description
1 polymer ?
#
loop_
_entity_poly.entity_id
_entity_poly.type
_entity_poly.pdbx_seq_one_letter_code
_entity_poly.pdbx_strand_id
1 'polypeptide(L)'
;MKIAIFGAGQLAMMMIQESSKLNHDFIVVDPSRNPPAGKHAKHLQTDYTDQKTLDYIVANYDVATIDFENVDISAMRFLEKKIKVFPPTKALEVCH
;
A
#
# COMPACT_ATOMS: atom_id res chain seq x y z
N MET A 1 11.20 -5.38 5.41
CA MET A 1 10.58 -5.30 4.06
C MET A 1 9.85 -3.98 3.93
N LYS A 2 9.92 -3.38 2.76
CA LYS A 2 9.22 -2.12 2.47
C LYS A 2 7.94 -2.41 1.70
N ILE A 3 6.80 -2.02 2.28
CA ILE A 3 5.46 -2.39 1.81
C ILE A 3 4.64 -1.15 1.52
N ALA A 4 4.14 -1.04 0.29
CA ALA A 4 3.24 0.04 -0.10
C ALA A 4 1.80 -0.47 -0.09
N ILE A 5 0.90 0.30 0.52
CA ILE A 5 -0.51 -0.05 0.59
C ILE A 5 -1.31 1.01 -0.15
N PHE A 6 -2.03 0.61 -1.18
CA PHE A 6 -2.91 1.49 -1.94
C PHE A 6 -4.33 1.34 -1.39
N GLY A 7 -4.80 2.42 -0.77
CA GLY A 7 -6.04 2.41 0.00
C GLY A 7 -5.73 2.33 1.49
N ALA A 8 -6.01 3.39 2.22
CA ALA A 8 -5.59 3.53 3.62
C ALA A 8 -6.75 3.39 4.60
N GLY A 9 -7.69 2.47 4.31
CA GLY A 9 -8.86 2.21 5.15
C GLY A 9 -8.57 1.29 6.33
N GLN A 10 -9.65 0.72 6.87
CA GLN A 10 -9.57 -0.13 8.05
C GLN A 10 -8.69 -1.36 7.86
N LEU A 11 -8.76 -1.98 6.69
CA LEU A 11 -7.98 -3.18 6.42
C LEU A 11 -6.48 -2.87 6.39
N ALA A 12 -6.11 -1.73 5.80
CA ALA A 12 -4.73 -1.27 5.81
C ALA A 12 -4.24 -1.00 7.23
N MET A 13 -5.07 -0.37 8.05
CA MET A 13 -4.74 -0.10 9.44
C MET A 13 -4.51 -1.40 10.22
N MET A 14 -5.38 -2.38 10.05
CA MET A 14 -5.23 -3.69 10.69
C MET A 14 -3.93 -4.37 10.28
N MET A 15 -3.60 -4.32 9.01
CA MET A 15 -2.36 -4.91 8.48
C MET A 15 -1.13 -4.29 9.14
N ILE A 16 -1.09 -2.96 9.23
CA ILE A 16 0.02 -2.24 9.84
C ILE A 16 0.15 -2.60 11.33
N GLN A 17 -0.97 -2.61 12.05
CA GLN A 17 -0.97 -2.91 13.46
C GLN A 17 -0.52 -4.34 13.76
N GLU A 18 -1.01 -5.31 12.99
CA GLU A 18 -0.63 -6.71 13.19
C GLU A 18 0.83 -7.00 12.84
N SER A 19 1.39 -6.22 11.93
CA SER A 19 2.76 -6.40 11.49
C SER A 19 3.76 -5.50 12.24
N SER A 20 3.31 -4.73 13.22
CA SER A 20 4.14 -3.74 13.91
C SER A 20 5.35 -4.33 14.62
N LYS A 21 5.29 -5.60 14.99
CA LYS A 21 6.39 -6.29 15.68
C LYS A 21 7.46 -6.86 14.74
N LEU A 22 7.26 -6.73 13.43
CA LEU A 22 8.07 -7.42 12.43
C LEU A 22 9.02 -6.51 11.65
N ASN A 23 9.25 -5.29 12.09
CA ASN A 23 10.17 -4.34 11.46
C ASN A 23 9.93 -4.12 9.96
N HIS A 24 8.68 -3.96 9.56
CA HIS A 24 8.33 -3.59 8.20
C HIS A 24 8.12 -2.08 8.09
N ASP A 25 8.55 -1.51 6.97
CA ASP A 25 8.28 -0.12 6.64
C ASP A 25 7.03 -0.05 5.76
N PHE A 26 6.05 0.72 6.19
CA PHE A 26 4.81 0.89 5.45
C PHE A 26 4.68 2.31 4.91
N ILE A 27 4.14 2.41 3.70
CA ILE A 27 3.63 3.67 3.16
C ILE A 27 2.22 3.40 2.65
N VAL A 28 1.30 4.35 2.91
CA VAL A 28 -0.06 4.24 2.40
C VAL A 28 -0.29 5.32 1.35
N VAL A 29 -0.93 4.95 0.26
CA VAL A 29 -1.31 5.85 -0.82
C VAL A 29 -2.83 5.94 -0.83
N ASP A 30 -3.37 7.14 -0.63
CA ASP A 30 -4.81 7.34 -0.56
C ASP A 30 -5.11 8.82 -0.79
N PRO A 31 -6.06 9.17 -1.67
CA PRO A 31 -6.41 10.57 -1.91
C PRO A 31 -7.14 11.25 -0.75
N SER A 32 -7.62 10.49 0.21
CA SER A 32 -8.31 11.03 1.38
C SER A 32 -7.38 11.84 2.27
N ARG A 33 -7.92 12.85 2.94
CA ARG A 33 -7.14 13.75 3.80
C ARG A 33 -6.70 13.06 5.11
N ASN A 34 -7.60 12.32 5.74
CA ASN A 34 -7.33 11.67 7.04
C ASN A 34 -7.80 10.22 7.04
N PRO A 35 -7.16 9.34 6.25
CA PRO A 35 -7.57 7.93 6.25
C PRO A 35 -7.14 7.24 7.55
N PRO A 36 -7.86 6.18 7.98
CA PRO A 36 -7.53 5.47 9.23
C PRO A 36 -6.07 5.02 9.33
N ALA A 37 -5.53 4.44 8.28
CA ALA A 37 -4.15 3.95 8.28
C ALA A 37 -3.11 5.06 8.22
N GLY A 38 -3.48 6.27 7.84
CA GLY A 38 -2.55 7.40 7.73
C GLY A 38 -1.94 7.83 9.05
N LYS A 39 -2.53 7.43 10.17
CA LYS A 39 -1.99 7.73 11.50
C LYS A 39 -0.92 6.74 11.94
N HIS A 40 -0.79 5.62 11.27
CA HIS A 40 0.10 4.53 11.66
C HIS A 40 1.26 4.31 10.70
N ALA A 41 1.27 5.02 9.57
CA ALA A 41 2.30 4.88 8.56
C ALA A 41 2.44 6.18 7.77
N LYS A 42 3.52 6.28 7.01
CA LYS A 42 3.71 7.40 6.09
C LYS A 42 2.56 7.41 5.08
N HIS A 43 1.98 8.58 4.85
CA HIS A 43 0.81 8.73 3.98
C HIS A 43 1.11 9.66 2.81
N LEU A 44 0.92 9.17 1.59
CA LEU A 44 0.95 9.98 0.39
C LEU A 44 -0.49 10.28 -0.03
N GLN A 45 -0.91 11.52 0.15
CA GLN A 45 -2.25 11.98 -0.22
C GLN A 45 -2.26 12.33 -1.70
N THR A 46 -2.56 11.35 -2.54
CA THR A 46 -2.54 11.52 -3.99
C THR A 46 -3.44 10.47 -4.65
N ASP A 47 -3.73 10.67 -5.93
CA ASP A 47 -4.46 9.68 -6.73
C ASP A 47 -3.66 8.39 -6.88
N TYR A 48 -4.37 7.27 -6.92
CA TYR A 48 -3.76 5.96 -7.12
C TYR A 48 -3.06 5.83 -8.48
N THR A 49 -3.43 6.64 -9.45
CA THR A 49 -2.88 6.60 -10.80
C THR A 49 -1.83 7.69 -11.05
N ASP A 50 -1.44 8.41 -10.02
CA ASP A 50 -0.39 9.44 -10.17
C ASP A 50 0.94 8.80 -10.56
N GLN A 51 1.44 9.12 -11.73
CA GLN A 51 2.61 8.46 -12.30
C GLN A 51 3.87 8.66 -11.45
N LYS A 52 4.07 9.84 -10.90
CA LYS A 52 5.23 10.11 -10.03
C LYS A 52 5.20 9.25 -8.78
N THR A 53 4.01 9.07 -8.21
CA THR A 53 3.82 8.23 -7.04
C THR A 53 4.11 6.77 -7.38
N LEU A 54 3.55 6.28 -8.49
CA LEU A 54 3.78 4.91 -8.93
C LEU A 54 5.27 4.64 -9.17
N ASP A 55 5.96 5.56 -9.84
CA ASP A 55 7.40 5.43 -10.08
C ASP A 55 8.20 5.42 -8.79
N TYR A 56 7.83 6.26 -7.83
CA TYR A 56 8.47 6.31 -6.52
C TYR A 56 8.31 4.99 -5.76
N ILE A 57 7.10 4.44 -5.77
CA ILE A 57 6.81 3.16 -5.10
C ILE A 57 7.64 2.03 -5.72
N VAL A 58 7.65 1.94 -7.03
CA VAL A 58 8.41 0.90 -7.75
C VAL A 58 9.91 0.99 -7.43
N ALA A 59 10.44 2.19 -7.31
CA ALA A 59 11.87 2.41 -7.07
C ALA A 59 12.28 2.14 -5.61
N ASN A 60 11.36 2.24 -4.66
CA ASN A 60 11.72 2.26 -3.24
C ASN A 60 11.06 1.17 -2.39
N TYR A 61 10.07 0.47 -2.91
CA TYR A 61 9.31 -0.52 -2.15
C TYR A 61 9.41 -1.91 -2.75
N ASP A 62 9.35 -2.92 -1.91
CA ASP A 62 9.55 -4.32 -2.32
C ASP A 62 8.28 -4.96 -2.83
N VAL A 63 7.17 -4.66 -2.19
CA VAL A 63 5.87 -5.22 -2.53
C VAL A 63 4.79 -4.15 -2.37
N ALA A 64 3.65 -4.39 -3.01
CA ALA A 64 2.48 -3.54 -2.84
C ALA A 64 1.26 -4.40 -2.56
N THR A 65 0.33 -3.87 -1.79
CA THR A 65 -0.99 -4.45 -1.63
C THR A 65 -2.03 -3.40 -2.00
N ILE A 66 -3.13 -3.84 -2.55
CA ILE A 66 -4.14 -2.95 -3.14
C ILE A 66 -5.52 -3.33 -2.63
N ASP A 67 -6.27 -2.33 -2.20
CA ASP A 67 -7.70 -2.48 -1.92
C ASP A 67 -8.45 -2.41 -3.24
N PHE A 68 -8.84 -3.57 -3.76
CA PHE A 68 -9.44 -3.69 -5.10
C PHE A 68 -10.78 -2.97 -5.24
N GLU A 69 -11.47 -2.69 -4.15
CA GLU A 69 -12.77 -2.01 -4.22
C GLU A 69 -12.61 -0.53 -4.54
N ASN A 70 -11.49 0.06 -4.15
CA ASN A 70 -11.30 1.51 -4.21
C ASN A 70 -10.21 1.97 -5.18
N VAL A 71 -9.33 1.09 -5.59
CA VAL A 71 -8.16 1.44 -6.39
C VAL A 71 -8.37 1.07 -7.86
N ASP A 72 -7.96 1.96 -8.75
CA ASP A 72 -8.05 1.74 -10.20
C ASP A 72 -7.17 0.56 -10.63
N ILE A 73 -7.74 -0.31 -11.44
CA ILE A 73 -7.04 -1.51 -11.92
C ILE A 73 -5.81 -1.16 -12.76
N SER A 74 -5.78 0.01 -13.39
CA SER A 74 -4.61 0.44 -14.16
C SER A 74 -3.38 0.63 -13.29
N ALA A 75 -3.56 1.14 -12.06
CA ALA A 75 -2.47 1.27 -11.10
C ALA A 75 -1.93 -0.11 -10.72
N MET A 76 -2.82 -1.07 -10.46
CA MET A 76 -2.42 -2.43 -10.14
C MET A 76 -1.61 -3.06 -11.29
N ARG A 77 -2.09 -2.92 -12.52
CA ARG A 77 -1.41 -3.48 -13.69
C ARG A 77 -0.02 -2.89 -13.90
N PHE A 78 0.14 -1.61 -13.66
CA PHE A 78 1.45 -0.97 -13.73
C PHE A 78 2.39 -1.55 -12.68
N LEU A 79 1.92 -1.63 -11.45
CA LEU A 79 2.73 -2.09 -10.32
C LEU A 79 3.15 -3.55 -10.47
N GLU A 80 2.24 -4.43 -10.86
CA GLU A 80 2.54 -5.86 -10.94
C GLU A 80 3.56 -6.24 -12.01
N LYS A 81 3.81 -5.35 -12.97
CA LYS A 81 4.88 -5.53 -13.96
C LYS A 81 6.27 -5.25 -13.38
N LYS A 82 6.34 -4.58 -12.24
CA LYS A 82 7.59 -4.07 -11.68
C LYS A 82 7.91 -4.66 -10.32
N ILE A 83 6.90 -4.84 -9.47
CA ILE A 83 7.05 -5.41 -8.13
C ILE A 83 5.90 -6.39 -7.88
N LYS A 84 6.02 -7.17 -6.81
CA LYS A 84 4.96 -8.09 -6.43
C LYS A 84 3.78 -7.34 -5.84
N VAL A 85 2.57 -7.68 -6.29
CA VAL A 85 1.33 -7.07 -5.81
C VAL A 85 0.45 -8.17 -5.24
N PHE A 86 -0.03 -7.96 -4.02
CA PHE A 86 -0.89 -8.93 -3.32
C PHE A 86 -2.21 -8.29 -2.92
N PRO A 87 -3.31 -9.05 -2.91
CA PRO A 87 -4.52 -8.59 -2.22
C PRO A 87 -4.22 -8.50 -0.72
N PRO A 88 -5.01 -7.69 0.04
CA PRO A 88 -4.72 -7.47 1.46
C PRO A 88 -4.61 -8.75 2.29
N THR A 89 -5.47 -9.73 2.05
CA THR A 89 -5.42 -11.01 2.78
C THR A 89 -4.14 -11.77 2.54
N LYS A 90 -3.65 -11.76 1.30
CA LYS A 90 -2.38 -12.42 0.95
C LYS A 90 -1.19 -11.66 1.52
N ALA A 91 -1.26 -10.34 1.53
CA ALA A 91 -0.20 -9.51 2.08
C ALA A 91 0.00 -9.77 3.57
N LEU A 92 -1.07 -10.02 4.33
CA LEU A 92 -0.96 -10.39 5.74
C LEU A 92 -0.16 -11.67 5.92
N GLU A 93 -0.37 -12.67 5.08
CA GLU A 93 0.41 -13.91 5.11
C GLU A 93 1.89 -13.67 4.84
N VAL A 94 2.19 -12.85 3.84
CA VAL A 94 3.58 -12.54 3.45
C VAL A 94 4.31 -11.76 4.55
N CYS A 95 3.60 -10.90 5.29
CA CYS A 95 4.19 -10.10 6.37
C CYS A 95 4.45 -10.90 7.64
N HIS A 96 3.89 -12.07 7.75
CA HIS A 96 4.12 -12.96 8.89
C HIS A 96 5.12 -14.04 8.54
#